data_8e35cf1b06da6269a38ed5ee58185473
#
_entry.id   8e35cf1b06da6269a38ed5ee58185473
#
_cell.length_a   1.000
_cell.length_b   1.000
_cell.length_c   1.000
_cell.angle_alpha   90.00
_cell.angle_beta   90.00
_cell.angle_gamma   90.00
#
_symmetry.space_group_name_H-M   'P 1'
#
loop_
_entity.id
_entity.type
_entity.pdbx_description
1 polymer ?
#
loop_
_entity_poly.entity_id
_entity_poly.type
_entity_poly.pdbx_seq_one_letter_code
_entity_poly.pdbx_strand_id
1 'polypeptide(L)'
;MSSVHEVIPWAGHANYAASKGGVMMLMKTIAQELAPRGIRVNGLAPGATRTPINTAAWSTPEAYEALMRLVPYKRIGEPEDVARAAVWLASDDSDYVNGVTLFVDGGMTLYPEFASGG
;
A
#
# COMPACT_ATOMS: atom_id res chain seq x y z
N MET A 1 -1.28 -6.96 -6.10
CA MET A 1 -1.76 -6.24 -4.92
C MET A 1 -0.93 -6.61 -3.71
N SER A 2 -0.22 -5.65 -3.14
CA SER A 2 0.59 -5.80 -1.93
C SER A 2 -0.09 -5.10 -0.73
N SER A 3 0.70 -4.51 0.14
CA SER A 3 0.26 -3.79 1.33
C SER A 3 1.40 -2.88 1.81
N VAL A 4 1.10 -1.87 2.60
CA VAL A 4 2.12 -1.12 3.34
C VAL A 4 3.03 -2.06 4.15
N HIS A 5 2.54 -3.22 4.52
CA HIS A 5 3.30 -4.24 5.25
C HIS A 5 4.29 -5.03 4.41
N GLU A 6 4.51 -4.65 3.17
CA GLU A 6 5.71 -5.09 2.44
C GLU A 6 6.98 -4.39 2.95
N VAL A 7 6.84 -3.24 3.61
CA VAL A 7 7.95 -2.43 4.14
C VAL A 7 7.80 -2.08 5.62
N ILE A 8 6.57 -2.07 6.18
CA ILE A 8 6.33 -1.76 7.58
C ILE A 8 6.09 -3.06 8.36
N PRO A 9 6.86 -3.32 9.43
CA PRO A 9 6.58 -4.48 10.28
C PRO A 9 5.23 -4.33 10.98
N TRP A 10 4.63 -5.46 11.33
CA TRP A 10 3.36 -5.51 12.05
C TRP A 10 3.42 -6.62 13.10
N ALA A 11 3.54 -6.24 14.36
CA ALA A 11 3.61 -7.18 15.46
C ALA A 11 2.38 -8.11 15.48
N GLY A 12 2.63 -9.40 15.65
CA GLY A 12 1.58 -10.42 15.60
C GLY A 12 1.18 -10.89 14.19
N HIS A 13 1.76 -10.30 13.13
CA HIS A 13 1.42 -10.59 11.74
C HIS A 13 2.65 -10.91 10.89
N ALA A 14 3.62 -11.65 11.47
CA ALA A 14 4.87 -11.98 10.79
C ALA A 14 4.66 -12.72 9.46
N ASN A 15 3.71 -13.65 9.42
CA ASN A 15 3.35 -14.37 8.20
C ASN A 15 2.78 -13.46 7.11
N TYR A 16 1.94 -12.51 7.49
CA TYR A 16 1.37 -11.54 6.54
C TYR A 16 2.45 -10.62 5.99
N ALA A 17 3.27 -10.02 6.84
CA ALA A 17 4.37 -9.14 6.43
C ALA A 17 5.37 -9.89 5.53
N ALA A 18 5.73 -11.13 5.89
CA ALA A 18 6.60 -11.97 5.06
C ALA A 18 5.99 -12.24 3.68
N SER A 19 4.69 -12.55 3.61
CA SER A 19 3.99 -12.78 2.35
C SER A 19 3.99 -11.54 1.44
N LYS A 20 3.75 -10.37 2.01
CA LYS A 20 3.72 -9.11 1.24
C LYS A 20 5.11 -8.62 0.83
N GLY A 21 6.12 -8.83 1.66
CA GLY A 21 7.51 -8.63 1.28
C GLY A 21 7.94 -9.57 0.15
N GLY A 22 7.50 -10.80 0.19
CA GLY A 22 7.69 -11.78 -0.90
C GLY A 22 7.00 -11.36 -2.19
N VAL A 23 5.77 -10.88 -2.13
CA VAL A 23 5.03 -10.33 -3.29
C VAL A 23 5.78 -9.15 -3.91
N MET A 24 6.32 -8.25 -3.09
CA MET A 24 7.12 -7.12 -3.56
C MET A 24 8.35 -7.60 -4.35
N MET A 25 9.11 -8.54 -3.79
CA MET A 25 10.32 -9.03 -4.44
C MET A 25 10.01 -9.85 -5.70
N LEU A 26 8.94 -10.63 -5.68
CA LEU A 26 8.44 -11.33 -6.86
C LEU A 26 8.09 -10.35 -7.97
N MET A 27 7.36 -9.27 -7.65
CA MET A 27 7.01 -8.23 -8.60
C MET A 27 8.25 -7.60 -9.25
N LYS A 28 9.25 -7.24 -8.44
CA LYS A 28 10.50 -6.64 -8.96
C LYS A 28 11.27 -7.59 -9.86
N THR A 29 11.34 -8.86 -9.50
CA THR A 29 12.02 -9.90 -10.29
C THR A 29 11.34 -10.07 -11.64
N ILE A 30 10.02 -10.24 -11.65
CA ILE A 30 9.25 -10.41 -12.89
C ILE A 30 9.30 -9.13 -13.74
N ALA A 31 9.26 -7.95 -13.12
CA ALA A 31 9.40 -6.69 -13.84
C ALA A 31 10.72 -6.63 -14.63
N GLN A 32 11.80 -7.07 -14.00
CA GLN A 32 13.13 -7.12 -14.64
C GLN A 32 13.16 -8.15 -15.79
N GLU A 33 12.61 -9.34 -15.57
CA GLU A 33 12.60 -10.42 -16.55
C GLU A 33 11.77 -10.07 -17.80
N LEU A 34 10.64 -9.38 -17.62
CA LEU A 34 9.67 -9.10 -18.69
C LEU A 34 9.85 -7.74 -19.35
N ALA A 35 10.67 -6.85 -18.79
CA ALA A 35 10.93 -5.53 -19.36
C ALA A 35 11.37 -5.57 -20.82
N PRO A 36 12.28 -6.48 -21.26
CA PRO A 36 12.69 -6.57 -22.67
C PRO A 36 11.55 -6.93 -23.62
N ARG A 37 10.45 -7.45 -23.10
CA ARG A 37 9.24 -7.77 -23.87
C ARG A 37 8.22 -6.62 -23.91
N GLY A 38 8.54 -5.47 -23.30
CA GLY A 38 7.63 -4.36 -23.19
C GLY A 38 6.50 -4.59 -22.20
N ILE A 39 6.65 -5.53 -21.25
CA ILE A 39 5.66 -5.82 -20.21
C ILE A 39 6.13 -5.16 -18.92
N ARG A 40 5.29 -4.31 -18.37
CA ARG A 40 5.52 -3.66 -17.09
C ARG A 40 4.84 -4.45 -15.96
N VAL A 41 5.50 -4.53 -14.84
CA VAL A 41 4.97 -5.16 -13.63
C VAL A 41 5.19 -4.21 -12.46
N ASN A 42 4.12 -3.80 -11.82
CA ASN A 42 4.14 -2.86 -10.70
C ASN A 42 3.30 -3.39 -9.55
N GLY A 43 3.54 -2.90 -8.37
CA GLY A 43 2.77 -3.19 -7.17
C GLY A 43 1.88 -2.04 -6.75
N LEU A 44 0.72 -2.36 -6.18
CA LEU A 44 -0.09 -1.45 -5.40
C LEU A 44 -0.04 -1.88 -3.94
N ALA A 45 0.27 -0.95 -3.05
CA ALA A 45 0.35 -1.17 -1.62
C ALA A 45 -0.61 -0.25 -0.87
N PRO A 46 -1.86 -0.69 -0.67
CA PRO A 46 -2.81 0.07 0.13
C PRO A 46 -2.41 0.12 1.61
N GLY A 47 -2.71 1.26 2.25
CA GLY A 47 -2.77 1.37 3.69
C GLY A 47 -4.15 0.99 4.23
N ALA A 48 -4.58 1.69 5.29
CA ALA A 48 -5.91 1.49 5.86
C ALA A 48 -6.99 1.88 4.85
N THR A 49 -7.71 0.89 4.36
CA THR A 49 -8.79 1.05 3.38
C THR A 49 -10.09 0.46 3.95
N ARG A 50 -11.19 1.18 3.81
CA ARG A 50 -12.49 0.75 4.31
C ARG A 50 -13.02 -0.43 3.50
N THR A 51 -12.98 -1.60 4.10
CA THR A 51 -13.47 -2.83 3.48
C THR A 51 -14.18 -3.70 4.52
N PRO A 52 -15.07 -4.62 4.10
CA PRO A 52 -15.73 -5.51 5.06
C PRO A 52 -14.78 -6.38 5.89
N ILE A 53 -13.61 -6.72 5.35
CA ILE A 53 -12.65 -7.60 6.03
C ILE A 53 -12.01 -6.95 7.26
N ASN A 54 -11.94 -5.63 7.31
CA ASN A 54 -11.31 -4.90 8.41
C ASN A 54 -12.27 -4.01 9.20
N THR A 55 -13.57 -4.33 9.18
CA THR A 55 -14.62 -3.55 9.85
C THR A 55 -14.29 -3.23 11.31
N ALA A 56 -13.71 -4.16 12.06
CA ALA A 56 -13.33 -3.95 13.45
C ALA A 56 -12.34 -2.79 13.65
N ALA A 57 -11.53 -2.47 12.63
CA ALA A 57 -10.51 -1.42 12.72
C ALA A 57 -11.09 0.00 12.62
N TRP A 58 -12.33 0.15 12.15
CA TRP A 58 -12.89 1.48 11.85
C TRP A 58 -14.36 1.65 12.22
N SER A 59 -15.06 0.60 12.72
CA SER A 59 -16.51 0.62 12.93
C SER A 59 -16.95 1.32 14.22
N THR A 60 -16.04 1.59 15.15
CA THR A 60 -16.33 2.37 16.36
C THR A 60 -15.53 3.67 16.37
N PRO A 61 -16.01 4.73 17.07
CA PRO A 61 -15.28 5.99 17.19
C PRO A 61 -13.86 5.77 17.75
N GLU A 62 -13.72 4.92 18.76
CA GLU A 62 -12.44 4.63 19.41
C GLU A 62 -11.48 3.90 18.47
N ALA A 63 -11.97 2.90 17.74
CA ALA A 63 -11.17 2.18 16.75
C ALA A 63 -10.73 3.12 15.61
N TYR A 64 -11.65 3.93 15.11
CA TYR A 64 -11.36 4.90 14.06
C TYR A 64 -10.30 5.92 14.50
N GLU A 65 -10.41 6.47 15.70
CA GLU A 65 -9.44 7.39 16.26
C GLU A 65 -8.05 6.73 16.39
N ALA A 66 -8.00 5.50 16.90
CA ALA A 66 -6.75 4.75 17.00
C ALA A 66 -6.12 4.54 15.62
N LEU A 67 -6.93 4.20 14.61
CA LEU A 67 -6.46 4.05 13.22
C LEU A 67 -5.92 5.38 12.67
N MET A 68 -6.59 6.50 12.96
CA MET A 68 -6.17 7.82 12.47
C MET A 68 -4.84 8.32 13.06
N ARG A 69 -4.37 7.73 14.15
CA ARG A 69 -3.02 7.98 14.64
C ARG A 69 -1.95 7.43 13.69
N LEU A 70 -2.30 6.38 12.95
CA LEU A 70 -1.39 5.73 12.00
C LEU A 70 -1.44 6.35 10.59
N VAL A 71 -2.43 7.21 10.31
CA VAL A 71 -2.66 7.80 8.98
C VAL A 71 -2.49 9.31 9.04
N PRO A 72 -1.36 9.85 8.56
CA PRO A 72 -1.13 11.30 8.55
C PRO A 72 -2.21 12.10 7.82
N TYR A 73 -2.79 11.55 6.76
CA TYR A 73 -3.85 12.19 5.96
C TYR A 73 -5.19 12.32 6.70
N LYS A 74 -5.33 11.69 7.88
CA LYS A 74 -6.48 11.80 8.79
C LYS A 74 -7.83 11.40 8.21
N ARG A 75 -7.81 10.51 7.24
CA ARG A 75 -8.99 9.74 6.82
C ARG A 75 -8.60 8.32 6.45
N ILE A 76 -9.54 7.41 6.57
CA ILE A 76 -9.41 6.06 5.99
C ILE A 76 -9.52 6.17 4.47
N GLY A 77 -8.76 5.35 3.75
CA GLY A 77 -8.88 5.23 2.31
C GLY A 77 -10.19 4.53 1.93
N GLU A 78 -10.73 4.86 0.79
CA GLU A 78 -11.85 4.15 0.19
C GLU A 78 -11.34 3.22 -0.93
N PRO A 79 -12.07 2.16 -1.28
CA PRO A 79 -11.67 1.27 -2.38
C PRO A 79 -11.37 2.02 -3.69
N GLU A 80 -12.09 3.10 -3.96
CA GLU A 80 -11.91 3.94 -5.14
C GLU A 80 -10.56 4.64 -5.16
N ASP A 81 -9.97 4.98 -4.01
CA ASP A 81 -8.64 5.57 -3.95
C ASP A 81 -7.60 4.61 -4.56
N VAL A 82 -7.72 3.33 -4.22
CA VAL A 82 -6.85 2.28 -4.76
C VAL A 82 -7.17 1.97 -6.21
N ALA A 83 -8.45 1.93 -6.57
CA ALA A 83 -8.91 1.65 -7.93
C ALA A 83 -8.40 2.69 -8.93
N ARG A 84 -8.43 3.97 -8.58
CA ARG A 84 -7.91 5.06 -9.43
C ARG A 84 -6.41 4.91 -9.67
N ALA A 85 -5.66 4.55 -8.67
CA ALA A 85 -4.22 4.27 -8.80
C ALA A 85 -3.96 3.07 -9.72
N ALA A 86 -4.78 2.02 -9.61
CA ALA A 86 -4.70 0.84 -10.49
C ALA A 86 -4.96 1.22 -11.94
N VAL A 87 -5.96 2.05 -12.22
CA VAL A 87 -6.27 2.54 -13.57
C VAL A 87 -5.08 3.30 -14.15
N TRP A 88 -4.45 4.18 -13.39
CA TRP A 88 -3.27 4.91 -13.85
C TRP A 88 -2.10 3.98 -14.17
N LEU A 89 -1.80 3.02 -13.29
CA LEU A 89 -0.74 2.03 -13.54
C LEU A 89 -1.02 1.15 -14.76
N ALA A 90 -2.28 0.88 -15.06
CA ALA A 90 -2.68 0.08 -16.23
C ALA A 90 -2.74 0.90 -17.54
N SER A 91 -2.66 2.22 -17.45
CA SER A 91 -2.77 3.11 -18.60
C SER A 91 -1.41 3.42 -19.23
N ASP A 92 -1.44 3.96 -20.45
CA ASP A 92 -0.25 4.45 -21.15
C ASP A 92 0.39 5.66 -20.47
N ASP A 93 -0.36 6.38 -19.62
CA ASP A 93 0.16 7.50 -18.85
C ASP A 93 1.30 7.11 -17.90
N SER A 94 1.38 5.84 -17.54
CA SER A 94 2.46 5.27 -16.71
C SER A 94 3.45 4.39 -17.50
N ASP A 95 3.57 4.60 -18.80
CA ASP A 95 4.32 3.72 -19.72
C ASP A 95 5.77 3.49 -19.31
N TYR A 96 6.44 4.48 -18.73
CA TYR A 96 7.84 4.36 -18.28
C TYR A 96 7.99 3.90 -16.83
N VAL A 97 6.90 3.52 -16.16
CA VAL A 97 6.88 3.08 -14.75
C VAL A 97 6.89 1.57 -14.70
N ASN A 98 7.98 0.99 -14.20
CA ASN A 98 8.15 -0.46 -14.11
C ASN A 98 8.92 -0.85 -12.84
N GLY A 99 8.50 -1.88 -12.17
CA GLY A 99 9.17 -2.43 -10.98
C GLY A 99 8.99 -1.58 -9.72
N VAL A 100 7.99 -0.72 -9.67
CA VAL A 100 7.72 0.13 -8.51
C VAL A 100 6.55 -0.38 -7.69
N THR A 101 6.56 -0.09 -6.40
CA THR A 101 5.37 -0.16 -5.55
C THR A 101 4.80 1.24 -5.40
N LEU A 102 3.54 1.43 -5.79
CA LEU A 102 2.80 2.65 -5.53
C LEU A 102 2.03 2.49 -4.22
N PHE A 103 2.43 3.24 -3.21
CA PHE A 103 1.72 3.26 -1.93
C PHE A 103 0.50 4.18 -2.02
N VAL A 104 -0.65 3.64 -1.65
CA VAL A 104 -1.93 4.36 -1.59
C VAL A 104 -2.41 4.27 -0.13
N ASP A 105 -1.82 5.08 0.73
CA ASP A 105 -1.81 4.83 2.17
C ASP A 105 -2.06 6.06 3.06
N GLY A 106 -2.29 7.22 2.46
CA GLY A 106 -2.45 8.45 3.24
C GLY A 106 -1.23 8.84 4.06
N GLY A 107 -0.05 8.33 3.69
CA GLY A 107 1.22 8.59 4.38
C GLY A 107 1.52 7.64 5.53
N MET A 108 0.80 6.51 5.64
CA MET A 108 0.99 5.54 6.72
C MET A 108 2.44 4.97 6.77
N THR A 109 3.13 4.92 5.63
CA THR A 109 4.52 4.45 5.56
C THR A 109 5.56 5.49 5.99
N LEU A 110 5.17 6.73 6.23
CA LEU A 110 6.09 7.78 6.66
C LEU A 110 6.43 7.61 8.14
N TYR A 111 7.65 7.97 8.51
CA TYR A 111 8.07 7.87 9.90
C TYR A 111 7.28 8.86 10.77
N PRO A 112 6.50 8.38 11.76
CA PRO A 112 5.49 9.21 12.43
C PRO A 112 6.07 10.34 13.26
N GLU A 113 7.26 10.14 13.86
CA GLU A 113 7.86 11.14 14.74
C GLU A 113 8.23 12.44 14.03
N PHE A 114 8.52 12.39 12.73
CA PHE A 114 8.79 13.60 11.96
C PHE A 114 7.53 14.42 11.64
N ALA A 115 6.34 13.89 11.89
CA ALA A 115 5.09 14.63 11.73
C ALA A 115 4.99 15.82 12.73
N SER A 116 5.74 15.77 13.82
CA SER A 116 5.82 16.86 14.81
C SER A 116 7.03 17.78 14.61
N GLY A 117 7.81 17.61 13.55
CA GLY A 117 8.98 18.43 13.23
C GLY A 117 10.30 17.88 13.76
N GLY A 118 10.28 16.68 14.29
CA GLY A 118 11.47 16.03 14.83
C GLY A 118 11.77 16.36 16.28
#